data_a7a0c40ac54375739d100ec9ae20a299
#
_entry.id   a7a0c40ac54375739d100ec9ae20a299
#
_cell.length_a   1.000
_cell.length_b   1.000
_cell.length_c   1.000
_cell.angle_alpha   90.00
_cell.angle_beta   90.00
_cell.angle_gamma   90.00
#
_symmetry.space_group_name_H-M   'P 1'
#
loop_
_entity.id
_entity.type
_entity.pdbx_description
1 polymer ?
#
loop_
_entity_poly.entity_id
_entity_poly.type
_entity_poly.pdbx_seq_one_letter_code
_entity_poly.pdbx_strand_id
1 'polypeptide(L)'
;MNKSPVDRLHTDCFPTGKKILYCVLNWGLGHATRSIPIIEALIQRSNQITIASDGLPLDLLRQHFPDLNFEVLPSYKITYPRPDILQNMLLQAFQIRYAMRKEHKTVTQLNDIHKYDWVISDNRPG
;
A
#
# COMPACT_ATOMS: atom_id res chain seq x y z
N MET A 1 -19.53 0.25 -25.84
CA MET A 1 -18.53 1.13 -25.21
C MET A 1 -17.76 0.33 -24.14
N ASN A 2 -16.46 0.22 -24.30
CA ASN A 2 -15.64 -0.34 -23.24
C ASN A 2 -15.54 0.66 -22.09
N LYS A 3 -16.15 0.35 -20.96
CA LYS A 3 -15.98 1.13 -19.75
C LYS A 3 -14.53 1.04 -19.28
N SER A 4 -13.95 2.15 -18.86
CA SER A 4 -12.62 2.14 -18.24
C SER A 4 -12.61 1.25 -16.99
N PRO A 5 -11.46 0.76 -16.51
CA PRO A 5 -11.39 0.02 -15.25
C PRO A 5 -12.01 0.78 -14.08
N VAL A 6 -11.91 2.11 -14.09
CA VAL A 6 -12.48 2.99 -13.07
C VAL A 6 -14.01 2.97 -13.11
N ASP A 7 -14.62 2.95 -14.31
CA ASP A 7 -16.08 2.94 -14.47
C ASP A 7 -16.74 1.64 -13.98
N ARG A 8 -15.94 0.59 -13.75
CA ARG A 8 -16.42 -0.69 -13.24
C ARG A 8 -16.43 -0.77 -11.72
N LEU A 9 -15.83 0.22 -11.06
CA LEU A 9 -15.77 0.26 -9.61
C LEU A 9 -17.06 0.90 -9.06
N HIS A 10 -17.65 0.25 -8.06
CA HIS A 10 -18.71 0.86 -7.27
C HIS A 10 -18.10 1.88 -6.31
N THR A 11 -17.96 3.12 -6.78
CA THR A 11 -17.26 4.18 -6.06
C THR A 11 -18.14 5.00 -5.13
N ASP A 12 -19.43 4.70 -5.06
CA ASP A 12 -20.38 5.47 -4.26
C ASP A 12 -20.04 5.51 -2.77
N CYS A 13 -19.37 4.46 -2.28
CA CYS A 13 -18.89 4.37 -0.90
C CYS A 13 -17.50 4.99 -0.68
N PHE A 14 -16.83 5.46 -1.73
CA PHE A 14 -15.51 6.06 -1.59
C PHE A 14 -15.61 7.46 -0.96
N PRO A 15 -14.62 7.84 -0.12
CA PRO A 15 -14.58 9.18 0.46
C PRO A 15 -14.42 10.26 -0.61
N THR A 16 -14.81 11.47 -0.28
CA THR A 16 -14.68 12.65 -1.14
C THR A 16 -14.01 13.78 -0.37
N GLY A 17 -13.03 14.44 -0.98
CA GLY A 17 -12.34 15.59 -0.40
C GLY A 17 -11.52 15.26 0.85
N LYS A 18 -11.03 14.06 0.98
CA LYS A 18 -10.27 13.57 2.14
C LYS A 18 -8.78 13.46 1.85
N LYS A 19 -8.00 13.51 2.92
CA LYS A 19 -6.56 13.24 2.90
C LYS A 19 -6.33 11.77 3.23
N ILE A 20 -5.79 11.01 2.29
CA ILE A 20 -5.73 9.54 2.34
C ILE A 20 -4.29 9.07 2.22
N LEU A 21 -3.89 8.17 3.12
CA LEU A 21 -2.69 7.35 3.00
C LEU A 21 -3.08 5.99 2.42
N TYR A 22 -2.55 5.66 1.25
CA TYR A 22 -2.80 4.41 0.55
C TYR A 22 -1.57 3.51 0.60
N CYS A 23 -1.65 2.42 1.34
CA CYS A 23 -0.53 1.51 1.58
C CYS A 23 -0.62 0.28 0.68
N VAL A 24 0.43 0.00 -0.09
CA VAL A 24 0.48 -1.12 -1.05
C VAL A 24 1.54 -2.13 -0.64
N LEU A 25 1.17 -3.41 -0.63
CA LEU A 25 2.07 -4.52 -0.30
C LEU A 25 3.07 -4.79 -1.43
N ASN A 26 4.33 -4.99 -1.08
CA ASN A 26 5.40 -5.39 -2.01
C ASN A 26 5.55 -6.92 -2.04
N TRP A 27 4.59 -7.58 -2.68
CA TRP A 27 4.67 -9.00 -3.05
C TRP A 27 4.45 -9.15 -4.55
N GLY A 28 5.42 -8.66 -5.33
CA GLY A 28 5.29 -8.56 -6.78
C GLY A 28 4.47 -7.34 -7.21
N LEU A 29 4.26 -7.21 -8.51
CA LEU A 29 3.60 -6.04 -9.10
C LEU A 29 2.08 -6.11 -9.12
N GLY A 30 1.49 -7.26 -8.81
CA GLY A 30 0.04 -7.46 -8.85
C GLY A 30 -0.74 -6.53 -7.94
N HIS A 31 -0.24 -6.29 -6.72
CA HIS A 31 -0.86 -5.36 -5.77
C HIS A 31 -0.83 -3.91 -6.29
N ALA A 32 0.30 -3.47 -6.81
CA ALA A 32 0.42 -2.14 -7.40
C ALA A 32 -0.49 -1.99 -8.62
N THR A 33 -0.49 -2.95 -9.52
CA THR A 33 -1.28 -2.90 -10.74
C THR A 33 -2.79 -2.81 -10.46
N ARG A 34 -3.30 -3.61 -9.52
CA ARG A 34 -4.72 -3.56 -9.15
C ARG A 34 -5.09 -2.31 -8.35
N SER A 35 -4.14 -1.69 -7.68
CA SER A 35 -4.36 -0.46 -6.93
C SER A 35 -4.50 0.77 -7.83
N ILE A 36 -3.93 0.75 -9.02
CA ILE A 36 -3.98 1.89 -9.97
C ILE A 36 -5.41 2.36 -10.23
N PRO A 37 -6.37 1.53 -10.66
CA PRO A 37 -7.74 1.99 -10.91
C PRO A 37 -8.44 2.47 -9.64
N ILE A 38 -8.12 1.91 -8.48
CA ILE A 38 -8.69 2.36 -7.20
C ILE A 38 -8.19 3.75 -6.84
N ILE A 39 -6.88 3.98 -6.97
CA ILE A 39 -6.26 5.28 -6.70
C ILE A 39 -6.79 6.34 -7.68
N GLU A 40 -6.92 6.01 -8.96
CA GLU A 40 -7.52 6.90 -9.97
C GLU A 40 -8.96 7.30 -9.59
N ALA A 41 -9.78 6.33 -9.17
CA ALA A 41 -11.14 6.59 -8.72
C ALA A 41 -11.18 7.50 -7.48
N LEU A 42 -10.28 7.31 -6.53
CA LEU A 42 -10.15 8.18 -5.35
C LEU A 42 -9.73 9.60 -5.73
N ILE A 43 -8.81 9.77 -6.67
CA ILE A 43 -8.40 11.08 -7.19
C ILE A 43 -9.58 11.79 -7.86
N GLN A 44 -10.39 11.10 -8.64
CA GLN A 44 -11.57 11.66 -9.30
C GLN A 44 -12.60 12.20 -8.31
N ARG A 45 -12.60 11.70 -7.09
CA ARG A 45 -13.46 12.21 -6.00
C ARG A 45 -12.80 13.33 -5.18
N SER A 46 -11.80 13.98 -5.74
CA SER A 46 -11.10 15.12 -5.11
C SER A 46 -10.39 14.79 -3.79
N ASN A 47 -9.96 13.56 -3.61
CA ASN A 47 -9.13 13.17 -2.48
C ASN A 47 -7.66 13.52 -2.72
N GLN A 48 -6.96 13.86 -1.66
CA GLN A 48 -5.51 14.05 -1.66
C GLN A 48 -4.85 12.73 -1.24
N ILE A 49 -4.15 12.08 -2.16
CA ILE A 49 -3.57 10.75 -1.96
C ILE A 49 -2.07 10.84 -1.73
N THR A 50 -1.60 10.19 -0.67
CA THR A 50 -0.19 9.82 -0.47
C THR A 50 -0.08 8.30 -0.58
N ILE A 51 0.81 7.81 -1.43
CA ILE A 51 1.04 6.38 -1.63
C ILE A 51 2.21 5.95 -0.76
N ALA A 52 2.03 4.91 0.03
CA ALA A 52 3.06 4.31 0.86
C ALA A 52 3.32 2.88 0.43
N SER A 53 4.55 2.57 0.08
CA SER A 53 4.98 1.24 -0.35
C SER A 53 6.51 1.12 -0.28
N ASP A 54 7.05 0.10 -0.88
CA ASP A 54 8.49 -0.12 -1.01
C ASP A 54 8.81 -0.90 -2.30
N GLY A 55 10.08 -0.87 -2.72
CA GLY A 55 10.58 -1.64 -3.85
C GLY A 55 9.92 -1.36 -5.20
N LEU A 56 9.77 -2.41 -6.01
CA LEU A 56 9.23 -2.31 -7.36
C LEU A 56 7.80 -1.77 -7.45
N PRO A 57 6.86 -2.14 -6.56
CA PRO A 57 5.53 -1.53 -6.54
C PRO A 57 5.56 -0.02 -6.35
N LEU A 58 6.43 0.47 -5.49
CA LEU A 58 6.61 1.91 -5.27
C LEU A 58 7.13 2.61 -6.53
N ASP A 59 8.10 2.01 -7.20
CA ASP A 59 8.66 2.56 -8.45
C ASP A 59 7.62 2.60 -9.57
N LEU A 60 6.83 1.54 -9.72
CA LEU A 60 5.75 1.49 -10.69
C LEU A 60 4.70 2.58 -10.43
N LEU A 61 4.29 2.75 -9.18
CA LEU A 61 3.28 3.75 -8.80
C LEU A 61 3.81 5.18 -8.97
N ARG A 62 5.09 5.42 -8.70
CA ARG A 62 5.73 6.73 -8.97
C ARG A 62 5.75 7.07 -10.45
N GLN A 63 5.99 6.10 -11.31
CA GLN A 63 5.96 6.30 -12.76
C GLN A 63 4.54 6.59 -13.25
N HIS A 64 3.54 5.92 -12.68
CA HIS A 64 2.14 6.09 -13.09
C HIS A 64 1.51 7.37 -12.53
N PHE A 65 1.87 7.76 -11.30
CA PHE A 65 1.34 8.94 -10.60
C PHE A 65 2.47 9.92 -10.21
N PRO A 66 3.13 10.57 -11.16
CA PRO A 66 4.30 11.40 -10.85
C PRO A 66 3.98 12.63 -9.98
N ASP A 67 2.74 13.06 -9.91
CA ASP A 67 2.31 14.25 -9.17
C ASP A 67 1.84 13.96 -7.74
N LEU A 68 1.73 12.69 -7.35
CA LEU A 68 1.33 12.32 -5.99
C LEU A 68 2.51 12.34 -5.02
N ASN A 69 2.20 12.43 -3.73
CA ASN A 69 3.17 12.25 -2.66
C ASN A 69 3.40 10.76 -2.39
N PHE A 70 4.65 10.40 -2.05
CA PHE A 70 5.06 9.03 -1.77
C PHE A 70 5.81 8.93 -0.46
N GLU A 71 5.56 7.83 0.28
CA GLU A 71 6.29 7.46 1.48
C GLU A 71 6.86 6.06 1.33
N VAL A 72 8.08 5.86 1.82
CA VAL A 72 8.74 4.56 1.78
C VAL A 72 8.48 3.82 3.08
N LEU A 73 7.87 2.64 2.98
CA LEU A 73 7.61 1.77 4.13
C LEU A 73 8.70 0.71 4.29
N PRO A 74 8.87 0.16 5.50
CA PRO A 74 9.79 -0.96 5.74
C PRO A 74 9.44 -2.17 4.87
N SER A 75 10.46 -2.81 4.29
CA SER A 75 10.29 -4.00 3.45
C SER A 75 10.00 -5.25 4.27
N TYR A 76 9.05 -6.06 3.80
CA TYR A 76 8.87 -7.44 4.26
C TYR A 76 9.80 -8.36 3.48
N LYS A 77 10.88 -8.81 4.09
CA LYS A 77 11.77 -9.80 3.49
C LYS A 77 11.21 -11.19 3.74
N ILE A 78 10.49 -11.73 2.75
CA ILE A 78 10.04 -13.13 2.78
C ILE A 78 11.03 -13.95 1.97
N THR A 79 11.73 -14.86 2.67
CA THR A 79 12.61 -15.84 2.04
C THR A 79 11.84 -17.16 1.96
N TYR A 80 11.71 -17.72 0.76
CA TYR A 80 11.10 -19.04 0.60
C TYR A 80 12.02 -20.10 1.24
N PRO A 81 11.51 -20.96 2.15
CA PRO A 81 12.34 -21.84 2.93
C PRO A 81 12.96 -22.98 2.10
N ARG A 82 14.21 -23.30 2.36
CA ARG A 82 14.85 -24.57 2.02
C ARG A 82 14.54 -25.61 3.13
N PRO A 83 14.91 -26.93 2.97
CA PRO A 83 14.23 -28.08 3.59
C PRO A 83 14.09 -28.16 5.12
N ASP A 84 14.63 -27.23 5.88
CA ASP A 84 14.42 -27.19 7.33
C ASP A 84 13.21 -26.28 7.69
N ILE A 85 12.05 -26.77 7.36
CA ILE A 85 10.78 -26.01 7.32
C ILE A 85 10.40 -25.38 8.66
N LEU A 86 10.58 -26.09 9.79
CA LEU A 86 10.06 -25.61 11.09
C LEU A 86 10.89 -24.48 11.71
N GLN A 87 12.22 -24.55 11.67
CA GLN A 87 13.10 -23.48 12.20
C GLN A 87 12.99 -22.22 11.35
N ASN A 88 12.89 -22.38 10.03
CA ASN A 88 12.72 -21.26 9.10
C ASN A 88 11.35 -20.58 9.26
N MET A 89 10.29 -21.34 9.54
CA MET A 89 8.96 -20.76 9.79
C MET A 89 8.92 -19.90 11.06
N LEU A 90 9.59 -20.33 12.14
CA LEU A 90 9.66 -19.54 13.38
C LEU A 90 10.46 -18.24 13.19
N LEU A 91 11.62 -18.33 12.51
CA LEU A 91 12.44 -17.15 12.20
C LEU A 91 11.69 -16.17 11.29
N GLN A 92 10.97 -16.65 10.28
CA GLN A 92 10.15 -15.83 9.41
C GLN A 92 9.00 -15.17 10.18
N ALA A 93 8.33 -15.90 11.08
CA ALA A 93 7.26 -15.34 11.91
C ALA A 93 7.78 -14.17 12.77
N PHE A 94 8.97 -14.29 13.36
CA PHE A 94 9.60 -13.19 14.11
C PHE A 94 9.96 -12.02 13.22
N GLN A 95 10.50 -12.26 12.02
CA GLN A 95 10.86 -11.22 11.06
C GLN A 95 9.61 -10.48 10.56
N ILE A 96 8.53 -11.20 10.28
CA ILE A 96 7.26 -10.61 9.86
C ILE A 96 6.67 -9.76 11.00
N ARG A 97 6.64 -10.27 12.24
CA ARG A 97 6.15 -9.49 13.39
C ARG A 97 6.99 -8.24 13.63
N TYR A 98 8.29 -8.33 13.49
CA TYR A 98 9.17 -7.17 13.62
C TYR A 98 8.90 -6.13 12.54
N ALA A 99 8.77 -6.57 11.29
CA ALA A 99 8.43 -5.70 10.16
C ALA A 99 7.04 -5.05 10.33
N MET A 100 6.05 -5.81 10.79
CA MET A 100 4.70 -5.29 11.09
C MET A 100 4.74 -4.19 12.16
N ARG A 101 5.46 -4.41 13.26
CA ARG A 101 5.60 -3.41 14.32
C ARG A 101 6.30 -2.15 13.83
N LYS A 102 7.36 -2.32 13.04
CA LYS A 102 8.10 -1.21 12.44
C LYS A 102 7.24 -0.42 11.47
N GLU A 103 6.45 -1.10 10.65
CA GLU A 103 5.50 -0.48 9.73
C GLU A 103 4.39 0.27 10.47
N HIS A 104 3.78 -0.35 11.47
CA HIS A 104 2.77 0.29 12.30
C HIS A 104 3.28 1.57 12.94
N LYS A 105 4.50 1.53 13.50
CA LYS A 105 5.16 2.71 14.05
C LYS A 105 5.37 3.79 12.99
N THR A 106 5.82 3.41 11.81
CA THR A 106 6.04 4.35 10.69
C THR A 106 4.73 4.99 10.25
N VAL A 107 3.68 4.21 10.05
CA VAL A 107 2.35 4.71 9.65
C VAL A 107 1.77 5.63 10.74
N THR A 108 1.92 5.27 12.01
CA THR A 108 1.47 6.12 13.13
C THR A 108 2.21 7.45 13.14
N GLN A 109 3.53 7.45 12.96
CA GLN A 109 4.34 8.67 12.88
C GLN A 109 3.94 9.54 11.69
N LEU A 110 3.71 8.94 10.51
CA LEU A 110 3.25 9.66 9.32
C LEU A 110 1.86 10.29 9.57
N ASN A 111 0.96 9.57 10.22
CA ASN A 111 -0.34 10.10 10.58
C ASN A 111 -0.25 11.23 11.59
N ASP A 112 0.63 11.14 12.58
CA ASP A 112 0.85 12.22 13.56
C ASP A 112 1.37 13.51 12.91
N ILE A 113 2.21 13.38 11.88
CA ILE A 113 2.78 14.52 11.15
C ILE A 113 1.78 15.08 10.13
N HIS A 114 1.14 14.22 9.32
CA HIS A 114 0.34 14.63 8.16
C HIS A 114 -1.16 14.68 8.41
N LYS A 115 -1.66 14.05 9.49
CA LYS A 115 -3.08 14.03 9.85
C LYS A 115 -3.99 13.53 8.73
N TYR A 116 -3.80 12.25 8.33
CA TYR A 116 -4.66 11.62 7.34
C TYR A 116 -6.07 11.40 7.89
N ASP A 117 -7.07 11.59 7.04
CA ASP A 117 -8.47 11.27 7.36
C ASP A 117 -8.75 9.78 7.23
N TRP A 118 -8.08 9.13 6.27
CA TRP A 118 -8.24 7.71 5.97
C TRP A 118 -6.89 7.05 5.74
N VAL A 119 -6.76 5.81 6.20
CA VAL A 119 -5.67 4.90 5.84
C VAL A 119 -6.28 3.70 5.13
N ILE A 120 -5.91 3.49 3.88
CA ILE A 120 -6.35 2.35 3.07
C ILE A 120 -5.16 1.41 2.91
N SER A 121 -5.34 0.15 3.25
CA SER A 121 -4.29 -0.87 3.12
C SER A 121 -4.68 -1.91 2.08
N ASP A 122 -3.85 -2.06 1.05
CA ASP A 122 -3.93 -3.19 0.13
C ASP A 122 -3.06 -4.33 0.65
N ASN A 123 -3.64 -5.12 1.54
CA ASN A 123 -3.07 -6.33 2.12
C ASN A 123 -1.74 -6.14 2.90
N ARG A 124 -1.43 -4.94 3.34
CA ARG A 124 -0.31 -4.71 4.28
C ARG A 124 -0.77 -4.94 5.71
N PRO A 125 -0.08 -5.78 6.49
CA PRO A 125 -0.53 -6.17 7.83
C PRO A 125 -0.10 -5.22 8.94
N GLY A 126 0.60 -4.14 8.65
CA GLY A 126 1.13 -3.17 9.61
C GLY A 126 0.16 -2.13 10.15
#